data_8f74de06d5a7f61daddd33823d1c8363
#
_entry.id   8f74de06d5a7f61daddd33823d1c8363
#
_cell.length_a   1.000
_cell.length_b   1.000
_cell.length_c   1.000
_cell.angle_alpha   90.00
_cell.angle_beta   90.00
_cell.angle_gamma   90.00
#
_symmetry.space_group_name_H-M   'P 1'
#
loop_
_entity.id
_entity.type
_entity.pdbx_description
1 polymer ?
#
loop_
_entity_poly.entity_id
_entity_poly.type
_entity_poly.pdbx_seq_one_letter_code
_entity_poly.pdbx_strand_id
1 'polypeptide(L)'
;MNAPTDAPAAPAPSRDLPNGFQVQIDLRCARHGDLRYLVGGSPTRLMRLSDAALGMTSVDGRIEVCDGPTRTLARRLLDAGMANPRPMHGPSTDDVTIVVPVRDNQSGVDRLLNAVGGVKVIVVDDGSRTPIVAQGPQVRVLRFDENHGPAAARNAGAAAADTEFIAFVDSDVVPHSDW
;
A
#
# COMPACT_ATOMS: atom_id res chain seq x y z
N MET A 1 3.18 -42.04 -22.40
CA MET A 1 2.09 -41.13 -22.06
C MET A 1 2.15 -40.91 -20.54
N ASN A 2 2.81 -39.81 -20.11
CA ASN A 2 2.85 -39.44 -18.71
C ASN A 2 1.71 -38.44 -18.44
N ALA A 3 0.81 -38.81 -17.52
CA ALA A 3 -0.23 -37.89 -17.03
C ALA A 3 0.41 -36.70 -16.31
N PRO A 4 -0.13 -35.48 -16.45
CA PRO A 4 0.35 -34.34 -15.68
C PRO A 4 0.00 -34.56 -14.21
N THR A 5 1.01 -34.47 -13.35
CA THR A 5 0.87 -34.48 -11.90
C THR A 5 0.12 -33.21 -11.50
N ASP A 6 -1.11 -33.41 -11.03
CA ASP A 6 -1.95 -32.32 -10.52
C ASP A 6 -1.29 -31.75 -9.25
N ALA A 7 -0.71 -30.55 -9.36
CA ALA A 7 -0.19 -29.85 -8.20
C ALA A 7 -1.36 -29.43 -7.31
N PRO A 8 -1.30 -29.62 -5.98
CA PRO A 8 -2.40 -29.23 -5.10
C PRO A 8 -2.68 -27.75 -5.24
N ALA A 9 -3.94 -27.39 -5.52
CA ALA A 9 -4.39 -26.03 -5.60
C ALA A 9 -4.05 -25.30 -4.29
N ALA A 10 -3.44 -24.11 -4.41
CA ALA A 10 -3.16 -23.28 -3.26
C ALA A 10 -4.47 -23.05 -2.46
N PRO A 11 -4.42 -23.10 -1.12
CA PRO A 11 -5.62 -22.89 -0.32
C PRO A 11 -6.20 -21.50 -0.64
N ALA A 12 -7.53 -21.45 -0.82
CA ALA A 12 -8.22 -20.20 -1.05
C ALA A 12 -7.87 -19.20 0.08
N PRO A 13 -7.59 -17.92 -0.23
CA PRO A 13 -7.21 -16.95 0.79
C PRO A 13 -8.32 -16.88 1.86
N SER A 14 -7.93 -17.02 3.11
CA SER A 14 -8.85 -16.87 4.24
C SER A 14 -9.50 -15.49 4.18
N ARG A 15 -10.84 -15.44 4.22
CA ARG A 15 -11.59 -14.18 4.32
C ARG A 15 -11.49 -13.54 5.71
N ASP A 16 -10.89 -14.23 6.66
CA ASP A 16 -10.75 -13.76 8.03
C ASP A 16 -9.52 -12.87 8.18
N LEU A 17 -9.64 -11.85 9.02
CA LEU A 17 -8.52 -11.01 9.41
C LEU A 17 -7.54 -11.84 10.22
N PRO A 18 -6.23 -11.87 9.88
CA PRO A 18 -5.25 -12.66 10.61
C PRO A 18 -4.99 -12.08 12.01
N ASN A 19 -4.46 -12.90 12.92
CA ASN A 19 -3.98 -12.41 14.20
C ASN A 19 -2.84 -11.41 13.99
N GLY A 20 -2.81 -10.36 14.84
CA GLY A 20 -1.91 -9.24 14.70
C GLY A 20 -2.39 -8.15 13.74
N PHE A 21 -3.43 -8.41 12.91
CA PHE A 21 -3.98 -7.37 12.04
C PHE A 21 -4.50 -6.19 12.86
N GLN A 22 -4.13 -4.98 12.47
CA GLN A 22 -4.52 -3.77 13.17
C GLN A 22 -5.45 -2.91 12.34
N VAL A 23 -6.45 -2.32 13.01
CA VAL A 23 -7.33 -1.31 12.44
C VAL A 23 -7.31 -0.06 13.30
N GLN A 24 -7.49 1.08 12.66
CA GLN A 24 -7.61 2.39 13.30
C GLN A 24 -8.97 2.98 12.98
N ILE A 25 -9.73 3.37 14.01
CA ILE A 25 -10.96 4.13 13.80
C ILE A 25 -10.64 5.40 13.01
N ASP A 26 -11.36 5.62 11.92
CA ASP A 26 -11.15 6.75 11.00
C ASP A 26 -11.29 8.09 11.77
N LEU A 27 -10.35 9.00 11.54
CA LEU A 27 -10.36 10.32 12.16
C LEU A 27 -11.59 11.16 11.76
N ARG A 28 -12.20 10.84 10.62
CA ARG A 28 -13.44 11.50 10.16
C ARG A 28 -14.68 11.01 10.89
N CYS A 29 -14.60 9.92 11.65
CA CYS A 29 -15.69 9.50 12.52
C CYS A 29 -15.78 10.43 13.73
N ALA A 30 -16.93 11.08 13.92
CA ALA A 30 -17.23 11.79 15.15
C ALA A 30 -17.32 10.78 16.32
N ARG A 31 -16.65 11.10 17.42
CA ARG A 31 -16.53 10.24 18.60
C ARG A 31 -17.21 10.90 19.78
N HIS A 32 -18.09 10.18 20.45
CA HIS A 32 -18.83 10.69 21.60
C HIS A 32 -18.78 9.69 22.77
N GLY A 33 -18.75 10.21 24.00
CA GLY A 33 -18.74 9.40 25.22
C GLY A 33 -17.55 8.44 25.27
N ASP A 34 -16.34 8.96 25.16
CA ASP A 34 -15.09 8.19 25.23
C ASP A 34 -15.09 6.97 24.28
N LEU A 35 -15.40 7.21 22.99
CA LEU A 35 -15.56 6.22 21.95
C LEU A 35 -16.82 5.36 22.01
N ARG A 36 -17.71 5.53 23.01
CA ARG A 36 -18.92 4.70 23.11
C ARG A 36 -19.86 4.84 21.91
N TYR A 37 -19.88 5.99 21.27
CA TYR A 37 -20.66 6.23 20.07
C TYR A 37 -19.76 6.76 18.95
N LEU A 38 -19.87 6.14 17.79
CA LEU A 38 -19.17 6.53 16.57
C LEU A 38 -20.20 6.93 15.53
N VAL A 39 -20.00 8.09 14.92
CA VAL A 39 -20.83 8.57 13.80
C VAL A 39 -19.94 8.77 12.59
N GLY A 40 -20.16 8.01 11.54
CA GLY A 40 -19.36 8.05 10.33
C GLY A 40 -19.63 6.86 9.43
N GLY A 41 -18.65 6.52 8.62
CA GLY A 41 -18.75 5.40 7.69
C GLY A 41 -19.38 5.75 6.35
N SER A 42 -19.52 4.73 5.50
CA SER A 42 -20.14 4.87 4.17
C SER A 42 -21.11 3.71 3.92
N PRO A 43 -22.44 3.94 3.88
CA PRO A 43 -23.09 5.21 4.20
C PRO A 43 -22.92 5.62 5.68
N THR A 44 -23.10 6.91 5.98
CA THR A 44 -23.00 7.41 7.36
C THR A 44 -24.01 6.73 8.28
N ARG A 45 -23.56 6.24 9.42
CA ARG A 45 -24.37 5.56 10.43
C ARG A 45 -23.86 5.85 11.84
N LEU A 46 -24.71 5.60 12.82
CA LEU A 46 -24.36 5.61 14.23
C LEU A 46 -24.04 4.17 14.65
N MET A 47 -22.89 3.96 15.29
CA MET A 47 -22.52 2.70 15.91
C MET A 47 -22.28 2.91 17.40
N ARG A 48 -22.92 2.09 18.24
CA ARG A 48 -22.65 2.01 19.67
C ARG A 48 -21.69 0.87 19.93
N LEU A 49 -20.60 1.15 20.61
CA LEU A 49 -19.67 0.15 21.12
C LEU A 49 -20.14 -0.32 22.51
N SER A 50 -20.13 -1.64 22.73
CA SER A 50 -20.37 -2.23 24.06
C SER A 50 -19.14 -2.00 24.96
N ASP A 51 -19.31 -2.23 26.27
CA ASP A 51 -18.18 -2.14 27.22
C ASP A 51 -17.05 -3.12 26.83
N ALA A 52 -17.39 -4.31 26.38
CA ALA A 52 -16.43 -5.28 25.88
C ALA A 52 -15.67 -4.75 24.64
N ALA A 53 -16.38 -4.11 23.69
CA ALA A 53 -15.75 -3.51 22.50
C ALA A 53 -14.84 -2.34 22.87
N LEU A 54 -15.24 -1.52 23.86
CA LEU A 54 -14.39 -0.45 24.40
C LEU A 54 -13.12 -1.00 25.04
N GLY A 55 -13.21 -2.09 25.79
CA GLY A 55 -12.06 -2.78 26.39
C GLY A 55 -11.08 -3.37 25.36
N MET A 56 -11.54 -3.62 24.12
CA MET A 56 -10.71 -4.10 22.99
C MET A 56 -10.11 -2.94 22.18
N THR A 57 -10.52 -1.71 22.47
CA THR A 57 -10.13 -0.52 21.69
C THR A 57 -9.21 0.35 22.55
N SER A 58 -8.04 0.69 22.04
CA SER A 58 -7.13 1.62 22.70
C SER A 58 -7.70 3.05 22.73
N VAL A 59 -7.18 3.90 23.59
CA VAL A 59 -7.63 5.29 23.76
C VAL A 59 -7.57 6.09 22.46
N ASP A 60 -6.59 5.81 21.60
CA ASP A 60 -6.42 6.40 20.28
C ASP A 60 -7.35 5.79 19.21
N GLY A 61 -8.13 4.76 19.56
CA GLY A 61 -9.08 4.09 18.66
C GLY A 61 -8.48 2.98 17.82
N ARG A 62 -7.38 2.38 18.28
CA ARG A 62 -6.74 1.23 17.64
C ARG A 62 -7.30 -0.08 18.19
N ILE A 63 -7.45 -1.06 17.31
CA ILE A 63 -7.84 -2.43 17.65
C ILE A 63 -6.85 -3.38 16.98
N GLU A 64 -6.29 -4.30 17.76
CA GLU A 64 -5.47 -5.39 17.26
C GLU A 64 -6.26 -6.70 17.31
N VAL A 65 -6.22 -7.46 16.22
CA VAL A 65 -6.87 -8.78 16.14
C VAL A 65 -6.00 -9.81 16.84
N CYS A 66 -6.43 -10.27 17.99
CA CYS A 66 -5.75 -11.34 18.74
C CYS A 66 -6.63 -12.56 18.99
N ASP A 67 -7.97 -12.41 18.83
CA ASP A 67 -8.95 -13.45 19.06
C ASP A 67 -10.21 -13.29 18.19
N GLY A 68 -11.23 -14.13 18.38
CA GLY A 68 -12.50 -14.06 17.66
C GLY A 68 -13.29 -12.76 17.91
N PRO A 69 -13.44 -12.29 19.15
CA PRO A 69 -14.09 -11.03 19.47
C PRO A 69 -13.44 -9.81 18.82
N THR A 70 -12.12 -9.64 18.94
CA THR A 70 -11.37 -8.53 18.34
C THR A 70 -11.45 -8.58 16.81
N ARG A 71 -11.38 -9.78 16.20
CA ARG A 71 -11.56 -9.99 14.76
C ARG A 71 -12.94 -9.55 14.30
N THR A 72 -13.98 -9.92 15.03
CA THR A 72 -15.36 -9.53 14.72
C THR A 72 -15.55 -8.02 14.81
N LEU A 73 -15.01 -7.38 15.84
CA LEU A 73 -15.08 -5.93 16.01
C LEU A 73 -14.35 -5.21 14.88
N ALA A 74 -13.11 -5.61 14.58
CA ALA A 74 -12.30 -5.03 13.51
C ALA A 74 -13.00 -5.16 12.15
N ARG A 75 -13.52 -6.36 11.82
CA ARG A 75 -14.27 -6.60 10.58
C ARG A 75 -15.49 -5.69 10.49
N ARG A 76 -16.28 -5.61 11.55
CA ARG A 76 -17.51 -4.79 11.58
C ARG A 76 -17.22 -3.30 11.37
N LEU A 77 -16.12 -2.80 11.91
CA LEU A 77 -15.72 -1.40 11.73
C LEU A 77 -15.21 -1.13 10.30
N LEU A 78 -14.43 -2.06 9.73
CA LEU A 78 -13.98 -1.98 8.34
C LEU A 78 -15.16 -2.03 7.37
N ASP A 79 -16.07 -2.99 7.52
CA ASP A 79 -17.25 -3.15 6.66
C ASP A 79 -18.22 -1.95 6.76
N ALA A 80 -18.21 -1.26 7.90
CA ALA A 80 -18.94 -0.02 8.08
C ALA A 80 -18.25 1.22 7.50
N GLY A 81 -16.99 1.11 7.03
CA GLY A 81 -16.18 2.24 6.62
C GLY A 81 -15.83 3.20 7.77
N MET A 82 -15.87 2.70 9.03
CA MET A 82 -15.57 3.46 10.24
C MET A 82 -14.13 3.27 10.75
N ALA A 83 -13.39 2.35 10.16
CA ALA A 83 -11.99 2.13 10.44
C ALA A 83 -11.21 1.85 9.15
N ASN A 84 -9.92 2.09 9.20
CA ASN A 84 -8.97 1.79 8.14
C ASN A 84 -7.99 0.73 8.62
N PRO A 85 -7.51 -0.16 7.73
CA PRO A 85 -6.40 -1.04 8.04
C PRO A 85 -5.17 -0.22 8.45
N ARG A 86 -4.42 -0.69 9.46
CA ARG A 86 -3.08 -0.22 9.73
C ARG A 86 -2.09 -1.27 9.25
N PRO A 87 -0.97 -0.87 8.65
CA PRO A 87 0.11 -1.80 8.37
C PRO A 87 0.57 -2.42 9.70
N MET A 88 0.58 -3.72 9.78
CA MET A 88 1.03 -4.45 10.98
C MET A 88 2.55 -4.42 11.09
N HIS A 89 3.15 -4.84 10.04
CA HIS A 89 4.52 -4.67 9.63
C HIS A 89 4.41 -4.54 8.12
N GLY A 90 4.37 -3.31 7.63
CA GLY A 90 4.43 -3.05 6.19
C GLY A 90 5.79 -3.54 5.67
N PRO A 91 5.93 -3.74 4.36
CA PRO A 91 7.24 -3.93 3.79
C PRO A 91 8.15 -2.79 4.26
N SER A 92 9.38 -3.13 4.62
CA SER A 92 10.39 -2.11 4.86
C SER A 92 10.75 -1.42 3.54
N THR A 93 11.41 -0.28 3.60
CA THR A 93 11.92 0.38 2.39
C THR A 93 12.87 -0.52 1.59
N ASP A 94 13.48 -1.51 2.24
CA ASP A 94 14.38 -2.49 1.60
C ASP A 94 13.62 -3.56 0.81
N ASP A 95 12.35 -3.80 1.14
CA ASP A 95 11.48 -4.79 0.51
C ASP A 95 10.71 -4.25 -0.71
N VAL A 96 10.82 -2.95 -0.99
CA VAL A 96 10.06 -2.26 -2.03
C VAL A 96 10.98 -1.68 -3.09
N THR A 97 10.64 -1.88 -4.37
CA THR A 97 11.20 -1.12 -5.49
C THR A 97 10.13 -0.19 -6.08
N ILE A 98 10.46 1.09 -6.18
CA ILE A 98 9.64 2.05 -6.91
C ILE A 98 9.98 1.96 -8.38
N VAL A 99 8.98 1.78 -9.23
CA VAL A 99 9.11 1.80 -10.70
C VAL A 99 8.46 3.07 -11.23
N VAL A 100 9.25 3.89 -11.91
CA VAL A 100 8.84 5.20 -12.43
C VAL A 100 8.91 5.18 -13.95
N PRO A 101 7.78 5.00 -14.65
CA PRO A 101 7.75 5.22 -16.10
C PRO A 101 7.84 6.72 -16.37
N VAL A 102 8.71 7.13 -17.29
CA VAL A 102 8.91 8.53 -17.61
C VAL A 102 9.15 8.75 -19.10
N ARG A 103 8.64 9.86 -19.59
CA ARG A 103 8.98 10.39 -20.91
C ARG A 103 8.99 11.89 -20.88
N ASP A 104 10.09 12.49 -21.33
CA ASP A 104 10.29 13.95 -21.44
C ASP A 104 9.99 14.75 -20.14
N ASN A 105 10.17 14.13 -18.93
CA ASN A 105 9.87 14.76 -17.63
C ASN A 105 11.02 14.62 -16.63
N GLN A 106 12.18 15.19 -16.94
CA GLN A 106 13.35 15.21 -16.04
C GLN A 106 13.03 15.83 -14.68
N SER A 107 12.38 17.00 -14.68
CA SER A 107 12.08 17.72 -13.44
C SER A 107 11.12 16.98 -12.51
N GLY A 108 10.23 16.15 -13.06
CA GLY A 108 9.36 15.27 -12.30
C GLY A 108 10.16 14.18 -11.58
N VAL A 109 11.06 13.51 -12.32
CA VAL A 109 11.96 12.49 -11.73
C VAL A 109 12.80 13.10 -10.61
N ASP A 110 13.37 14.29 -10.79
CA ASP A 110 14.19 14.94 -9.77
C ASP A 110 13.40 15.21 -8.49
N ARG A 111 12.16 15.72 -8.61
CA ARG A 111 11.28 15.95 -7.45
C ARG A 111 10.91 14.65 -6.74
N LEU A 112 10.56 13.61 -7.49
CA LEU A 112 10.21 12.31 -6.95
C LEU A 112 11.39 11.70 -6.18
N LEU A 113 12.59 11.68 -6.77
CA LEU A 113 13.78 11.11 -6.13
C LEU A 113 14.14 11.83 -4.84
N ASN A 114 13.95 13.15 -4.79
CA ASN A 114 14.14 13.94 -3.56
C ASN A 114 13.12 13.61 -2.48
N ALA A 115 11.91 13.16 -2.86
CA ALA A 115 10.83 12.86 -1.91
C ALA A 115 10.90 11.43 -1.34
N VAL A 116 11.40 10.45 -2.12
CA VAL A 116 11.34 9.02 -1.75
C VAL A 116 12.58 8.49 -1.01
N GLY A 117 13.54 9.31 -0.70
CA GLY A 117 14.87 9.02 -0.15
C GLY A 117 15.10 7.62 0.44
N GLY A 118 16.17 6.95 0.00
CA GLY A 118 16.63 5.67 0.56
C GLY A 118 15.95 4.41 0.02
N VAL A 119 14.88 4.51 -0.76
CA VAL A 119 14.19 3.38 -1.39
C VAL A 119 14.85 3.02 -2.73
N LYS A 120 14.81 1.76 -3.14
CA LYS A 120 15.24 1.35 -4.48
C LYS A 120 14.30 1.95 -5.53
N VAL A 121 14.86 2.60 -6.55
CA VAL A 121 14.09 3.22 -7.63
C VAL A 121 14.61 2.74 -8.99
N ILE A 122 13.71 2.28 -9.83
CA ILE A 122 13.96 2.00 -11.24
C ILE A 122 13.21 3.02 -12.07
N VAL A 123 13.93 3.96 -12.68
CA VAL A 123 13.39 4.90 -13.64
C VAL A 123 13.43 4.26 -15.01
N VAL A 124 12.29 4.18 -15.68
CA VAL A 124 12.19 3.63 -17.05
C VAL A 124 11.89 4.76 -18.03
N ASP A 125 12.92 5.18 -18.73
CA ASP A 125 12.86 6.21 -19.77
C ASP A 125 12.30 5.62 -21.06
N ASP A 126 11.06 5.93 -21.36
CA ASP A 126 10.31 5.42 -22.50
C ASP A 126 10.55 6.27 -23.76
N GLY A 127 11.80 6.30 -24.20
CA GLY A 127 12.20 6.99 -25.43
C GLY A 127 12.06 8.52 -25.36
N SER A 128 12.51 9.15 -24.25
CA SER A 128 12.57 10.61 -24.16
C SER A 128 13.49 11.20 -25.22
N ARG A 129 13.16 12.41 -25.72
CA ARG A 129 14.00 13.15 -26.67
C ARG A 129 15.38 13.44 -26.11
N THR A 130 15.43 13.83 -24.85
CA THR A 130 16.67 13.95 -24.08
C THR A 130 16.69 12.84 -23.05
N PRO A 131 17.73 11.98 -23.00
CA PRO A 131 17.82 10.92 -22.02
C PRO A 131 17.59 11.40 -20.60
N ILE A 132 16.77 10.67 -19.85
CA ILE A 132 16.57 10.96 -18.43
C ILE A 132 17.84 10.61 -17.66
N VAL A 133 18.30 11.54 -16.84
CA VAL A 133 19.43 11.37 -15.94
C VAL A 133 18.92 11.25 -14.52
N ALA A 134 19.21 10.12 -13.86
CA ALA A 134 18.87 9.91 -12.47
C ALA A 134 20.05 9.27 -11.75
N GLN A 135 20.43 9.79 -10.60
CA GLN A 135 21.60 9.34 -9.86
C GLN A 135 21.23 9.11 -8.39
N GLY A 136 21.84 8.10 -7.79
CA GLY A 136 21.68 7.76 -6.38
C GLY A 136 22.15 6.34 -6.11
N PRO A 137 22.52 6.00 -4.87
CA PRO A 137 23.06 4.68 -4.53
C PRO A 137 22.07 3.53 -4.79
N GLN A 138 20.77 3.84 -4.81
CA GLN A 138 19.69 2.87 -5.04
C GLN A 138 18.86 3.19 -6.28
N VAL A 139 19.38 4.03 -7.19
CA VAL A 139 18.66 4.47 -8.40
C VAL A 139 19.27 3.78 -9.62
N ARG A 140 18.41 3.15 -10.43
CA ARG A 140 18.76 2.55 -11.71
C ARG A 140 17.92 3.14 -12.81
N VAL A 141 18.50 3.47 -13.95
CA VAL A 141 17.80 3.93 -15.15
C VAL A 141 17.80 2.81 -16.20
N LEU A 142 16.62 2.49 -16.70
CA LEU A 142 16.42 1.70 -17.92
C LEU A 142 15.96 2.66 -19.01
N ARG A 143 16.46 2.50 -20.23
CA ARG A 143 16.06 3.35 -21.35
C ARG A 143 15.63 2.49 -22.54
N PHE A 144 14.53 2.88 -23.14
CA PHE A 144 14.10 2.42 -24.46
C PHE A 144 14.59 3.38 -25.52
N ASP A 145 14.98 2.87 -26.69
CA ASP A 145 15.38 3.69 -27.83
C ASP A 145 14.21 4.46 -28.43
N GLU A 146 13.00 3.90 -28.32
CA GLU A 146 11.76 4.47 -28.79
C GLU A 146 10.62 4.31 -27.77
N ASN A 147 9.52 5.02 -27.96
CA ASN A 147 8.36 4.96 -27.10
C ASN A 147 7.56 3.67 -27.29
N HIS A 148 7.42 2.89 -26.23
CA HIS A 148 6.62 1.67 -26.16
C HIS A 148 5.36 1.84 -25.30
N GLY A 149 5.19 2.99 -24.68
CA GLY A 149 4.06 3.34 -23.83
C GLY A 149 4.24 2.94 -22.35
N PRO A 150 3.43 3.54 -21.47
CA PRO A 150 3.61 3.42 -20.02
C PRO A 150 3.43 1.99 -19.47
N ALA A 151 2.64 1.16 -20.14
CA ALA A 151 2.46 -0.23 -19.75
C ALA A 151 3.75 -1.05 -19.98
N ALA A 152 4.40 -0.88 -21.14
CA ALA A 152 5.67 -1.54 -21.43
C ALA A 152 6.78 -1.06 -20.47
N ALA A 153 6.84 0.22 -20.18
CA ALA A 153 7.78 0.79 -19.23
C ALA A 153 7.60 0.22 -17.81
N ARG A 154 6.35 0.14 -17.33
CA ARG A 154 6.05 -0.49 -16.02
C ARG A 154 6.45 -1.96 -15.98
N ASN A 155 6.14 -2.72 -17.03
CA ASN A 155 6.51 -4.14 -17.13
C ASN A 155 8.03 -4.34 -17.14
N ALA A 156 8.77 -3.50 -17.86
CA ALA A 156 10.23 -3.57 -17.89
C ALA A 156 10.84 -3.24 -16.52
N GLY A 157 10.33 -2.21 -15.85
CA GLY A 157 10.73 -1.87 -14.50
C GLY A 157 10.42 -2.99 -13.50
N ALA A 158 9.23 -3.57 -13.58
CA ALA A 158 8.83 -4.70 -12.74
C ALA A 158 9.73 -5.93 -12.96
N ALA A 159 10.06 -6.25 -14.22
CA ALA A 159 10.95 -7.37 -14.55
C ALA A 159 12.40 -7.16 -14.05
N ALA A 160 12.80 -5.92 -13.84
CA ALA A 160 14.14 -5.55 -13.38
C ALA A 160 14.23 -5.37 -11.86
N ALA A 161 13.10 -5.37 -11.15
CA ALA A 161 13.05 -5.30 -9.70
C ALA A 161 13.46 -6.62 -9.06
N ASP A 162 14.16 -6.53 -7.93
CA ASP A 162 14.66 -7.66 -7.14
C ASP A 162 14.04 -7.76 -5.75
N THR A 163 13.05 -6.95 -5.46
CA THR A 163 12.34 -6.89 -4.18
C THR A 163 10.99 -7.60 -4.24
N GLU A 164 10.47 -7.97 -3.06
CA GLU A 164 9.18 -8.67 -2.93
C GLU A 164 8.00 -7.81 -3.40
N PHE A 165 8.08 -6.50 -3.19
CA PHE A 165 7.02 -5.56 -3.53
C PHE A 165 7.48 -4.53 -4.56
N ILE A 166 6.54 -4.10 -5.39
CA ILE A 166 6.76 -3.07 -6.40
C ILE A 166 5.71 -1.98 -6.22
N ALA A 167 6.16 -0.73 -6.11
CA ALA A 167 5.31 0.45 -6.13
C ALA A 167 5.44 1.16 -7.49
N PHE A 168 4.36 1.24 -8.25
CA PHE A 168 4.34 2.06 -9.47
C PHE A 168 3.99 3.49 -9.12
N VAL A 169 4.86 4.42 -9.46
CA VAL A 169 4.67 5.86 -9.22
C VAL A 169 4.92 6.61 -10.52
N ASP A 170 3.97 7.43 -10.94
CA ASP A 170 4.13 8.24 -12.16
C ASP A 170 5.10 9.41 -11.91
N SER A 171 5.83 9.82 -12.94
CA SER A 171 6.90 10.81 -12.82
C SER A 171 6.45 12.23 -12.47
N ASP A 172 5.14 12.50 -12.45
CA ASP A 172 4.53 13.78 -12.06
C ASP A 172 3.98 13.77 -10.63
N VAL A 173 4.11 12.64 -9.93
CA VAL A 173 3.68 12.48 -8.53
C VAL A 173 4.83 12.82 -7.59
N VAL A 174 4.50 13.50 -6.50
CA VAL A 174 5.40 13.69 -5.35
C VAL A 174 4.72 13.03 -4.14
N PRO A 175 5.23 11.89 -3.67
CA PRO A 175 4.67 11.23 -2.50
C PRO A 175 4.75 12.12 -1.25
N HIS A 176 3.79 11.98 -0.36
CA HIS A 176 3.84 12.61 0.96
C HIS A 176 4.92 11.96 1.83
N SER A 177 5.43 12.65 2.85
CA SER A 177 6.53 12.18 3.69
C SER A 177 6.24 10.88 4.49
N ASP A 178 4.98 10.50 4.58
CA ASP A 178 4.49 9.33 5.34
C ASP A 178 3.76 8.28 4.47
N TRP A 179 4.09 8.27 3.15
CA TRP A 179 3.56 7.31 2.17
C TRP A 179 4.02 5.87 2.42
#